data_42c4eff50c880b2e4c16c826bc34a1a0
#
_entry.id   42c4eff50c880b2e4c16c826bc34a1a0
#
_cell.length_a   1.000
_cell.length_b   1.000
_cell.length_c   1.000
_cell.angle_alpha   90.00
_cell.angle_beta   90.00
_cell.angle_gamma   90.00
#
_symmetry.space_group_name_H-M   'P 1'
#
loop_
_entity.id
_entity.type
_entity.pdbx_description
1 polymer ?
#
loop_
_entity_poly.entity_id
_entity_poly.type
_entity_poly.pdbx_seq_one_letter_code
_entity_poly.pdbx_strand_id
1 'polypeptide(L)'
;MANILDKAIAAISPEKGYRRAVARAALSVMNNGTGYGNYGASRISRAMRSWHVGGGSAKEDIEDNLDILRKRSRDAYMGIPLATGAIKTLRTNVVGSGLVPTPQVDADYLHLNEEQADRLQAQISREFELWADSTLCDAAGMDNFWRLQTLAFTSFLMNGDVFAVVQFDEHPHWPYALRLRLIEADLICSPDRTDIMAPCTIDKHDVFQIVQGVETNRDGAVVAYWIASRHPLAYDSTVPLTWTRVEARDPETGEPNILCVTQRERAGQRRGVPLLAPVLPTLKQMGRYTEAELAAAIVASSITLFIKHENPTSQAPFGEEPADKAEDPNTPPDELGIDLAPSAVFDLAPGESTDTFDPKHPTTTFDGFMSAMSNQVATGVEIPSEVLYKKFSSNYSASRGALNEFWRTCGVLRDSFAEDFCQPAYEKWFAEAVARGRINAPGFFDDQAVAKAYMGCTWNGPARTNLDAKKEIEAAILRVQQGISTNEQETAQMTGGNWRANMRQRKSEMEKMKEVGLNEQTQFPDEPEDDK
;
A
#
# COMPACT_ATOMS: atom_id res chain seq x y z
N MET A 1 -8.34 -53.85 4.73
CA MET A 1 -8.69 -55.29 4.90
C MET A 1 -7.83 -56.09 3.95
N ALA A 2 -7.14 -57.13 4.46
CA ALA A 2 -6.32 -57.99 3.61
C ALA A 2 -7.23 -58.78 2.67
N ASN A 3 -7.01 -58.65 1.36
CA ASN A 3 -7.78 -59.31 0.32
C ASN A 3 -7.53 -60.85 0.40
N ILE A 4 -8.55 -61.64 0.04
CA ILE A 4 -8.47 -63.13 0.09
C ILE A 4 -7.24 -63.64 -0.66
N LEU A 5 -6.86 -63.00 -1.78
CA LEU A 5 -5.64 -63.29 -2.54
C LEU A 5 -4.34 -63.09 -1.76
N ASP A 6 -4.28 -62.10 -0.87
CA ASP A 6 -3.07 -61.83 -0.08
C ASP A 6 -2.90 -62.86 1.05
N LYS A 7 -4.01 -63.29 1.62
CA LYS A 7 -3.98 -64.38 2.61
C LYS A 7 -3.52 -65.70 1.97
N ALA A 8 -4.00 -65.99 0.75
CA ALA A 8 -3.57 -67.18 0.01
C ALA A 8 -2.08 -67.14 -0.37
N ILE A 9 -1.57 -66.01 -0.84
CA ILE A 9 -0.16 -65.83 -1.18
C ILE A 9 0.73 -65.90 0.05
N ALA A 10 0.27 -65.30 1.17
CA ALA A 10 1.02 -65.36 2.44
C ALA A 10 1.10 -66.80 3.04
N ALA A 11 0.08 -67.62 2.78
CA ALA A 11 0.07 -69.01 3.18
C ALA A 11 1.03 -69.87 2.34
N ILE A 12 1.20 -69.58 1.06
CA ILE A 12 2.09 -70.33 0.14
C ILE A 12 3.55 -69.80 0.22
N SER A 13 3.72 -68.49 0.35
CA SER A 13 5.05 -67.84 0.44
C SER A 13 4.98 -66.66 1.40
N PRO A 14 5.39 -66.80 2.66
CA PRO A 14 5.33 -65.73 3.68
C PRO A 14 6.10 -64.47 3.28
N GLU A 15 7.24 -64.61 2.62
CA GLU A 15 8.06 -63.50 2.17
C GLU A 15 7.36 -62.66 1.07
N LYS A 16 6.74 -63.29 0.09
CA LYS A 16 5.98 -62.61 -0.96
C LYS A 16 4.71 -61.97 -0.40
N GLY A 17 4.07 -62.62 0.56
CA GLY A 17 2.94 -62.09 1.30
C GLY A 17 3.30 -60.82 2.08
N TYR A 18 4.41 -60.81 2.78
CA TYR A 18 4.95 -59.65 3.49
C TYR A 18 5.28 -58.49 2.54
N ARG A 19 6.03 -58.73 1.47
CA ARG A 19 6.35 -57.69 0.46
C ARG A 19 5.11 -57.06 -0.15
N ARG A 20 4.08 -57.83 -0.44
CA ARG A 20 2.78 -57.32 -0.92
C ARG A 20 2.01 -56.51 0.12
N ALA A 21 2.02 -56.94 1.36
CA ALA A 21 1.39 -56.22 2.47
C ALA A 21 2.09 -54.88 2.72
N VAL A 22 3.42 -54.85 2.69
CA VAL A 22 4.22 -53.62 2.79
C VAL A 22 3.96 -52.70 1.60
N ALA A 23 3.94 -53.22 0.36
CA ALA A 23 3.65 -52.44 -0.82
C ALA A 23 2.22 -51.85 -0.81
N ARG A 24 1.23 -52.58 -0.31
CA ARG A 24 -0.14 -52.06 -0.13
C ARG A 24 -0.25 -51.06 1.00
N ALA A 25 0.43 -51.29 2.11
CA ALA A 25 0.49 -50.30 3.19
C ALA A 25 1.14 -49.01 2.70
N ALA A 26 2.22 -49.09 1.92
CA ALA A 26 2.86 -47.96 1.28
C ALA A 26 1.91 -47.24 0.29
N LEU A 27 1.22 -47.99 -0.58
CA LEU A 27 0.23 -47.47 -1.50
C LEU A 27 -0.98 -46.82 -0.76
N SER A 28 -1.43 -47.41 0.36
CA SER A 28 -2.51 -46.84 1.16
C SER A 28 -2.08 -45.54 1.86
N VAL A 29 -0.84 -45.45 2.31
CA VAL A 29 -0.26 -44.22 2.86
C VAL A 29 -0.10 -43.16 1.76
N MET A 30 0.35 -43.55 0.57
CA MET A 30 0.44 -42.63 -0.59
C MET A 30 -0.95 -42.12 -1.05
N ASN A 31 -1.99 -42.98 -0.99
CA ASN A 31 -3.34 -42.62 -1.41
C ASN A 31 -4.14 -41.88 -0.32
N ASN A 32 -3.90 -42.14 0.96
CA ASN A 32 -4.66 -41.52 2.05
C ASN A 32 -3.98 -40.29 2.66
N GLY A 33 -2.73 -40.01 2.26
CA GLY A 33 -1.96 -38.90 2.84
C GLY A 33 -1.69 -39.10 4.35
N THR A 34 -0.62 -38.52 4.83
CA THR A 34 -0.32 -38.43 6.28
C THR A 34 -0.18 -36.95 6.64
N GLY A 35 -0.53 -36.59 7.87
CA GLY A 35 -0.43 -35.19 8.33
C GLY A 35 -1.22 -34.24 7.42
N TYR A 36 -0.57 -33.20 6.89
CA TYR A 36 -1.19 -32.22 6.02
C TYR A 36 -1.78 -32.79 4.71
N GLY A 37 -1.36 -33.98 4.27
CA GLY A 37 -1.95 -34.69 3.13
C GLY A 37 -3.41 -35.09 3.33
N ASN A 38 -3.90 -35.14 4.59
CA ASN A 38 -5.31 -35.32 4.90
C ASN A 38 -6.11 -34.02 4.96
N TYR A 39 -5.44 -32.87 5.00
CA TYR A 39 -6.03 -31.53 5.13
C TYR A 39 -5.75 -30.67 3.90
N GLY A 40 -5.01 -29.58 4.07
CA GLY A 40 -4.75 -28.60 3.00
C GLY A 40 -4.02 -29.14 1.78
N ALA A 41 -3.14 -30.14 1.96
CA ALA A 41 -2.42 -30.79 0.86
C ALA A 41 -3.15 -32.02 0.28
N SER A 42 -4.39 -32.26 0.62
CA SER A 42 -5.16 -33.40 0.14
C SER A 42 -5.51 -33.28 -1.35
N ARG A 43 -5.12 -34.27 -2.13
CA ARG A 43 -5.48 -34.38 -3.55
C ARG A 43 -6.79 -35.12 -3.81
N ILE A 44 -7.37 -35.73 -2.78
CA ILE A 44 -8.53 -36.63 -2.87
C ILE A 44 -9.78 -36.11 -2.14
N SER A 45 -9.61 -35.24 -1.14
CA SER A 45 -10.74 -34.68 -0.41
C SER A 45 -11.67 -33.87 -1.33
N ARG A 46 -12.97 -33.92 -1.10
CA ARG A 46 -13.96 -33.24 -1.93
C ARG A 46 -13.73 -31.73 -2.00
N ALA A 47 -13.25 -31.14 -0.90
CA ALA A 47 -12.99 -29.70 -0.83
C ALA A 47 -11.72 -29.29 -1.58
N MET A 48 -10.69 -30.14 -1.64
CA MET A 48 -9.35 -29.78 -2.14
C MET A 48 -9.02 -30.39 -3.50
N ARG A 49 -9.72 -31.44 -3.95
CA ARG A 49 -9.37 -32.19 -5.18
C ARG A 49 -9.44 -31.37 -6.46
N SER A 50 -10.23 -30.29 -6.47
CA SER A 50 -10.35 -29.35 -7.61
C SER A 50 -9.37 -28.18 -7.52
N TRP A 51 -8.65 -28.04 -6.42
CA TRP A 51 -7.69 -26.96 -6.22
C TRP A 51 -6.31 -27.42 -6.70
N HIS A 52 -6.08 -27.26 -8.00
CA HIS A 52 -4.81 -27.56 -8.63
C HIS A 52 -3.98 -26.29 -8.70
N VAL A 53 -2.84 -26.27 -8.00
CA VAL A 53 -1.88 -25.16 -8.03
C VAL A 53 -0.52 -25.69 -8.48
N GLY A 54 0.13 -24.96 -9.39
CA GLY A 54 1.54 -25.15 -9.69
C GLY A 54 2.38 -24.54 -8.57
N GLY A 55 3.50 -25.15 -8.23
CA GLY A 55 4.51 -24.54 -7.38
C GLY A 55 5.57 -23.89 -8.25
N GLY A 56 5.86 -22.60 -8.03
CA GLY A 56 6.91 -21.87 -8.71
C GLY A 56 7.88 -21.21 -7.73
N SER A 57 8.98 -20.67 -8.24
CA SER A 57 9.85 -19.77 -7.49
C SER A 57 9.16 -18.42 -7.31
N ALA A 58 9.78 -17.48 -6.59
CA ALA A 58 9.27 -16.12 -6.48
C ALA A 58 9.14 -15.44 -7.86
N LYS A 59 9.98 -15.83 -8.82
CA LYS A 59 9.92 -15.31 -10.19
C LYS A 59 8.60 -15.68 -10.87
N GLU A 60 8.26 -16.98 -10.95
CA GLU A 60 7.06 -17.45 -11.66
C GLU A 60 5.77 -17.05 -10.92
N ASP A 61 5.76 -17.11 -9.59
CA ASP A 61 4.56 -16.84 -8.82
C ASP A 61 4.27 -15.34 -8.72
N ILE A 62 5.30 -14.49 -8.66
CA ILE A 62 5.18 -13.05 -8.39
C ILE A 62 5.69 -12.22 -9.57
N GLU A 63 6.99 -12.31 -9.90
CA GLU A 63 7.67 -11.33 -10.76
C GLU A 63 7.14 -11.35 -12.18
N ASP A 64 6.83 -12.51 -12.75
CA ASP A 64 6.26 -12.64 -14.10
C ASP A 64 4.82 -12.08 -14.19
N ASN A 65 4.14 -11.87 -13.06
CA ASN A 65 2.78 -11.34 -12.99
C ASN A 65 2.72 -9.83 -12.70
N LEU A 66 3.84 -9.20 -12.34
CA LEU A 66 3.86 -7.81 -11.86
C LEU A 66 3.39 -6.79 -12.89
N ASP A 67 3.71 -6.98 -14.17
CA ASP A 67 3.29 -6.08 -15.24
C ASP A 67 1.75 -5.94 -15.28
N ILE A 68 1.05 -7.05 -15.14
CA ILE A 68 -0.42 -7.06 -15.10
C ILE A 68 -0.95 -6.52 -13.78
N LEU A 69 -0.34 -6.90 -12.66
CA LEU A 69 -0.78 -6.48 -11.33
C LEU A 69 -0.65 -4.97 -11.14
N ARG A 70 0.46 -4.35 -11.57
CA ARG A 70 0.67 -2.91 -11.50
C ARG A 70 -0.35 -2.13 -12.32
N LYS A 71 -0.60 -2.56 -13.56
CA LYS A 71 -1.62 -1.94 -14.43
C LYS A 71 -3.00 -1.97 -13.79
N ARG A 72 -3.40 -3.14 -13.27
CA ARG A 72 -4.71 -3.31 -12.59
C ARG A 72 -4.79 -2.54 -11.28
N SER A 73 -3.70 -2.47 -10.52
CA SER A 73 -3.65 -1.69 -9.28
C SER A 73 -3.82 -0.20 -9.54
N ARG A 74 -3.15 0.33 -10.57
CA ARG A 74 -3.31 1.73 -11.00
C ARG A 74 -4.70 2.03 -11.55
N ASP A 75 -5.26 1.14 -12.36
CA ASP A 75 -6.64 1.24 -12.85
C ASP A 75 -7.64 1.26 -11.67
N ALA A 76 -7.48 0.36 -10.71
CA ALA A 76 -8.31 0.33 -9.52
C ALA A 76 -8.15 1.60 -8.66
N TYR A 77 -6.92 2.11 -8.51
CA TYR A 77 -6.67 3.37 -7.79
C TYR A 77 -7.35 4.56 -8.45
N MET A 78 -7.38 4.63 -9.78
CA MET A 78 -8.02 5.72 -10.52
C MET A 78 -9.54 5.60 -10.58
N GLY A 79 -10.08 4.36 -10.70
CA GLY A 79 -11.48 4.14 -11.01
C GLY A 79 -12.34 3.60 -9.87
N ILE A 80 -11.76 3.06 -8.79
CA ILE A 80 -12.52 2.44 -7.69
C ILE A 80 -12.31 3.24 -6.39
N PRO A 81 -13.33 3.95 -5.88
CA PRO A 81 -13.21 4.83 -4.71
C PRO A 81 -12.64 4.12 -3.46
N LEU A 82 -13.01 2.86 -3.24
CA LEU A 82 -12.52 2.07 -2.10
C LEU A 82 -11.00 1.82 -2.19
N ALA A 83 -10.49 1.51 -3.38
CA ALA A 83 -9.08 1.32 -3.63
C ALA A 83 -8.29 2.63 -3.45
N THR A 84 -8.81 3.73 -4.01
CA THR A 84 -8.24 5.08 -3.80
C THR A 84 -8.23 5.44 -2.33
N GLY A 85 -9.33 5.16 -1.62
CA GLY A 85 -9.49 5.40 -0.19
C GLY A 85 -8.45 4.64 0.64
N ALA A 86 -8.23 3.36 0.36
CA ALA A 86 -7.24 2.53 1.05
C ALA A 86 -5.82 3.11 0.95
N ILE A 87 -5.34 3.38 -0.26
CA ILE A 87 -4.00 3.94 -0.49
C ILE A 87 -3.85 5.32 0.16
N LYS A 88 -4.84 6.22 -0.03
CA LYS A 88 -4.80 7.56 0.58
C LYS A 88 -4.87 7.52 2.10
N THR A 89 -5.61 6.59 2.68
CA THR A 89 -5.69 6.43 4.14
C THR A 89 -4.35 5.99 4.71
N LEU A 90 -3.69 4.99 4.15
CA LEU A 90 -2.34 4.59 4.57
C LEU A 90 -1.34 5.73 4.38
N ARG A 91 -1.30 6.35 3.20
CA ARG A 91 -0.41 7.49 2.94
C ARG A 91 -0.55 8.58 4.01
N THR A 92 -1.78 8.96 4.35
CA THR A 92 -2.04 10.04 5.30
C THR A 92 -1.63 9.67 6.72
N ASN A 93 -1.79 8.41 7.12
CA ASN A 93 -1.49 7.97 8.49
C ASN A 93 -0.05 7.45 8.67
N VAL A 94 0.63 7.04 7.61
CA VAL A 94 2.03 6.59 7.66
C VAL A 94 3.00 7.76 7.48
N VAL A 95 2.86 8.48 6.37
CA VAL A 95 3.78 9.58 5.98
C VAL A 95 3.18 10.95 6.29
N GLY A 96 1.88 11.13 6.06
CA GLY A 96 1.22 12.42 6.26
C GLY A 96 1.80 13.52 5.38
N SER A 97 2.26 14.60 6.01
CA SER A 97 2.93 15.73 5.36
C SER A 97 4.44 15.51 5.15
N GLY A 98 4.96 14.38 5.56
CA GLY A 98 6.38 14.01 5.53
C GLY A 98 6.86 13.54 6.90
N LEU A 99 7.80 12.59 6.92
CA LEU A 99 8.46 12.11 8.13
C LEU A 99 9.61 13.09 8.46
N VAL A 100 9.55 13.65 9.65
CA VAL A 100 10.53 14.65 10.11
C VAL A 100 11.61 13.96 10.94
N PRO A 101 12.91 14.16 10.61
CA PRO A 101 14.00 13.58 11.36
C PRO A 101 14.20 14.29 12.70
N THR A 102 14.45 13.51 13.74
CA THR A 102 15.01 14.00 15.00
C THR A 102 16.41 13.40 15.16
N PRO A 103 17.47 14.17 14.93
CA PRO A 103 18.84 13.69 15.08
C PRO A 103 19.10 13.18 16.50
N GLN A 104 19.74 12.02 16.60
CA GLN A 104 20.15 11.38 17.85
C GLN A 104 21.61 11.00 17.75
N VAL A 105 22.47 11.97 17.99
CA VAL A 105 23.92 11.77 18.00
C VAL A 105 24.31 10.95 19.23
N ASP A 106 25.11 9.90 19.05
CA ASP A 106 25.65 9.11 20.16
C ASP A 106 26.78 9.89 20.85
N ALA A 107 26.39 10.69 21.84
CA ALA A 107 27.28 11.57 22.57
C ALA A 107 28.38 10.81 23.36
N ASP A 108 28.04 9.63 23.88
CA ASP A 108 28.96 8.81 24.67
C ASP A 108 30.06 8.25 23.77
N TYR A 109 29.71 7.70 22.61
CA TYR A 109 30.67 7.17 21.65
C TYR A 109 31.58 8.25 21.08
N LEU A 110 31.05 9.45 20.84
CA LEU A 110 31.76 10.59 20.28
C LEU A 110 32.48 11.44 21.34
N HIS A 111 32.41 11.06 22.60
CA HIS A 111 32.97 11.80 23.74
C HIS A 111 32.51 13.26 23.79
N LEU A 112 31.26 13.54 23.44
CA LEU A 112 30.65 14.86 23.50
C LEU A 112 29.96 15.05 24.85
N ASN A 113 30.00 16.26 25.38
CA ASN A 113 29.14 16.60 26.50
C ASN A 113 27.71 16.91 26.00
N GLU A 114 26.71 16.89 26.92
CA GLU A 114 25.31 17.11 26.60
C GLU A 114 25.06 18.41 25.80
N GLU A 115 25.72 19.50 26.22
CA GLU A 115 25.58 20.81 25.57
C GLU A 115 26.12 20.80 24.14
N GLN A 116 27.25 20.12 23.91
CA GLN A 116 27.83 19.96 22.58
C GLN A 116 26.94 19.11 21.68
N ALA A 117 26.41 18.00 22.20
CA ALA A 117 25.47 17.13 21.47
C ALA A 117 24.20 17.88 21.10
N ASP A 118 23.60 18.64 22.03
CA ASP A 118 22.40 19.43 21.78
C ASP A 118 22.61 20.54 20.74
N ARG A 119 23.76 21.21 20.77
CA ARG A 119 24.12 22.21 19.76
C ARG A 119 24.31 21.59 18.38
N LEU A 120 25.00 20.45 18.33
CA LEU A 120 25.24 19.73 17.08
C LEU A 120 23.91 19.23 16.48
N GLN A 121 23.05 18.58 17.28
CA GLN A 121 21.74 18.12 16.82
C GLN A 121 20.86 19.27 16.32
N ALA A 122 20.90 20.41 16.97
CA ALA A 122 20.19 21.61 16.53
C ALA A 122 20.77 22.18 15.22
N GLN A 123 22.07 22.08 14.99
CA GLN A 123 22.71 22.47 13.74
C GLN A 123 22.33 21.50 12.62
N ILE A 124 22.40 20.19 12.87
CA ILE A 124 21.99 19.15 11.92
C ILE A 124 20.55 19.35 11.48
N SER A 125 19.62 19.57 12.41
CA SER A 125 18.21 19.80 12.10
C SER A 125 18.01 20.99 11.15
N ARG A 126 18.64 22.15 11.45
CA ARG A 126 18.52 23.35 10.62
C ARG A 126 19.12 23.18 9.23
N GLU A 127 20.27 22.51 9.13
CA GLU A 127 20.92 22.28 7.85
C GLU A 127 20.15 21.26 6.99
N PHE A 128 19.55 20.25 7.62
CA PHE A 128 18.70 19.31 6.92
C PHE A 128 17.41 19.95 6.41
N GLU A 129 16.73 20.74 7.25
CA GLU A 129 15.55 21.51 6.86
C GLU A 129 15.83 22.41 5.66
N LEU A 130 17.01 23.08 5.64
CA LEU A 130 17.41 23.91 4.52
C LEU A 130 17.44 23.13 3.19
N TRP A 131 17.94 21.90 3.20
CA TRP A 131 17.93 21.03 2.01
C TRP A 131 16.55 20.46 1.74
N ALA A 132 15.86 19.96 2.76
CA ALA A 132 14.60 19.25 2.64
C ALA A 132 13.42 20.13 2.22
N ASP A 133 13.39 21.40 2.63
CA ASP A 133 12.32 22.35 2.27
C ASP A 133 12.46 22.87 0.84
N SER A 134 13.64 22.76 0.26
CA SER A 134 13.92 23.23 -1.09
C SER A 134 13.46 22.21 -2.14
N THR A 135 12.90 22.69 -3.24
CA THR A 135 12.63 21.86 -4.42
C THR A 135 13.90 21.45 -5.16
N LEU A 136 15.07 22.00 -4.79
CA LEU A 136 16.36 21.60 -5.36
C LEU A 136 16.84 20.22 -4.87
N CYS A 137 16.21 19.65 -3.85
CA CYS A 137 16.45 18.25 -3.46
C CYS A 137 15.85 17.25 -4.46
N ASP A 138 14.90 17.68 -5.29
CA ASP A 138 14.30 16.89 -6.37
C ASP A 138 15.03 17.16 -7.69
N ALA A 139 15.44 16.10 -8.37
CA ALA A 139 16.05 16.20 -9.68
C ALA A 139 15.11 16.80 -10.75
N ALA A 140 13.79 16.65 -10.57
CA ALA A 140 12.78 17.30 -11.40
C ALA A 140 12.50 18.76 -10.99
N GLY A 141 12.93 19.18 -9.81
CA GLY A 141 12.75 20.53 -9.28
C GLY A 141 11.28 20.88 -8.94
N MET A 142 10.42 19.88 -8.79
CA MET A 142 8.98 20.06 -8.57
C MET A 142 8.59 19.98 -7.10
N ASP A 143 9.17 19.05 -6.38
CA ASP A 143 8.78 18.70 -5.02
C ASP A 143 9.92 18.91 -4.02
N ASN A 144 9.58 19.24 -2.78
CA ASN A 144 10.52 19.19 -1.67
C ASN A 144 10.60 17.77 -1.11
N PHE A 145 11.55 17.51 -0.18
CA PHE A 145 11.77 16.16 0.35
C PHE A 145 10.53 15.56 1.02
N TRP A 146 9.70 16.38 1.67
CA TRP A 146 8.48 15.93 2.33
C TRP A 146 7.44 15.41 1.33
N ARG A 147 7.30 16.09 0.19
CA ARG A 147 6.41 15.66 -0.91
C ARG A 147 6.98 14.48 -1.67
N LEU A 148 8.31 14.41 -1.86
CA LEU A 148 8.97 13.23 -2.43
C LEU A 148 8.70 11.98 -1.61
N GLN A 149 8.74 12.06 -0.27
CA GLN A 149 8.35 10.95 0.61
C GLN A 149 6.90 10.51 0.36
N THR A 150 5.97 11.48 0.29
CA THR A 150 4.55 11.21 0.06
C THR A 150 4.31 10.54 -1.31
N LEU A 151 5.01 11.02 -2.35
CA LEU A 151 4.94 10.47 -3.70
C LEU A 151 5.56 9.07 -3.76
N ALA A 152 6.74 8.89 -3.16
CA ALA A 152 7.42 7.61 -3.08
C ALA A 152 6.56 6.55 -2.36
N PHE A 153 6.00 6.88 -1.21
CA PHE A 153 5.15 5.97 -0.45
C PHE A 153 3.86 5.62 -1.22
N THR A 154 3.25 6.59 -1.90
CA THR A 154 2.07 6.34 -2.75
C THR A 154 2.41 5.40 -3.90
N SER A 155 3.56 5.61 -4.57
CA SER A 155 4.05 4.76 -5.64
C SER A 155 4.35 3.34 -5.14
N PHE A 156 4.98 3.21 -3.98
CA PHE A 156 5.22 1.93 -3.32
C PHE A 156 3.93 1.15 -3.07
N LEU A 157 2.91 1.75 -2.46
CA LEU A 157 1.63 1.08 -2.22
C LEU A 157 0.92 0.68 -3.52
N MET A 158 0.98 1.54 -4.53
CA MET A 158 0.26 1.34 -5.79
C MET A 158 0.95 0.33 -6.72
N ASN A 159 2.29 0.33 -6.75
CA ASN A 159 3.07 -0.47 -7.70
C ASN A 159 3.83 -1.63 -7.05
N GLY A 160 3.92 -1.67 -5.71
CA GLY A 160 4.66 -2.66 -4.93
C GLY A 160 6.09 -2.26 -4.62
N ASP A 161 6.69 -1.41 -5.44
CA ASP A 161 8.01 -0.84 -5.22
C ASP A 161 8.12 0.58 -5.78
N VAL A 162 9.14 1.31 -5.31
CA VAL A 162 9.56 2.62 -5.85
C VAL A 162 11.06 2.75 -5.72
N PHE A 163 11.65 3.47 -6.65
CA PHE A 163 13.09 3.68 -6.71
C PHE A 163 13.42 5.17 -6.72
N ALA A 164 14.55 5.53 -6.11
CA ALA A 164 15.09 6.87 -6.21
C ALA A 164 16.59 6.80 -6.53
N VAL A 165 16.98 7.39 -7.64
CA VAL A 165 18.40 7.52 -8.02
C VAL A 165 18.99 8.71 -7.30
N VAL A 166 20.11 8.50 -6.63
CA VAL A 166 20.90 9.54 -6.00
C VAL A 166 21.73 10.24 -7.08
N GLN A 167 21.61 11.55 -7.18
CA GLN A 167 22.32 12.39 -8.14
C GLN A 167 22.98 13.57 -7.43
N PHE A 168 24.08 14.07 -7.97
CA PHE A 168 24.72 15.29 -7.51
C PHE A 168 24.79 16.28 -8.66
N ASP A 169 24.17 17.45 -8.47
CA ASP A 169 24.11 18.51 -9.46
C ASP A 169 24.38 19.86 -8.79
N GLU A 170 25.55 20.44 -9.08
CA GLU A 170 26.01 21.68 -8.46
C GLU A 170 25.19 22.87 -8.93
N HIS A 171 24.70 23.64 -7.98
CA HIS A 171 24.01 24.89 -8.24
C HIS A 171 24.75 26.08 -7.60
N PRO A 172 25.11 27.15 -8.37
CA PRO A 172 26.01 28.21 -7.91
C PRO A 172 25.60 28.93 -6.63
N HIS A 173 24.32 28.96 -6.32
CA HIS A 173 23.77 29.72 -5.18
C HIS A 173 23.15 28.81 -4.11
N TRP A 174 23.35 27.49 -4.21
CA TRP A 174 22.76 26.54 -3.28
C TRP A 174 23.84 25.68 -2.62
N PRO A 175 23.77 25.46 -1.29
CA PRO A 175 24.85 24.79 -0.57
C PRO A 175 24.95 23.28 -0.81
N TYR A 176 23.94 22.66 -1.38
CA TYR A 176 23.86 21.21 -1.55
C TYR A 176 23.69 20.81 -3.02
N ALA A 177 24.43 19.79 -3.45
CA ALA A 177 24.32 19.21 -4.79
C ALA A 177 23.44 17.97 -4.81
N LEU A 178 23.20 17.34 -3.66
CA LEU A 178 22.42 16.12 -3.56
C LEU A 178 20.99 16.33 -4.03
N ARG A 179 20.57 15.49 -4.99
CA ARG A 179 19.21 15.42 -5.54
C ARG A 179 18.74 13.98 -5.60
N LEU A 180 17.45 13.79 -5.41
CA LEU A 180 16.79 12.50 -5.56
C LEU A 180 15.93 12.53 -6.81
N ARG A 181 16.09 11.54 -7.67
CA ARG A 181 15.25 11.34 -8.84
C ARG A 181 14.38 10.12 -8.62
N LEU A 182 13.08 10.33 -8.36
CA LEU A 182 12.13 9.23 -8.27
C LEU A 182 11.95 8.56 -9.62
N ILE A 183 11.97 7.24 -9.63
CA ILE A 183 11.80 6.40 -10.81
C ILE A 183 10.55 5.55 -10.63
N GLU A 184 9.65 5.63 -11.61
CA GLU A 184 8.46 4.79 -11.63
C GLU A 184 8.83 3.30 -11.78
N ALA A 185 8.12 2.44 -11.07
CA ALA A 185 8.40 1.00 -11.03
C ALA A 185 8.53 0.32 -12.40
N ASP A 186 7.78 0.79 -13.41
CA ASP A 186 7.80 0.25 -14.77
C ASP A 186 9.03 0.68 -15.59
N LEU A 187 9.72 1.73 -15.16
CA LEU A 187 10.99 2.14 -15.78
C LEU A 187 12.14 1.21 -15.39
N ILE A 188 12.02 0.52 -14.26
CA ILE A 188 12.95 -0.54 -13.90
C ILE A 188 12.48 -1.83 -14.59
N CYS A 189 13.05 -2.12 -15.74
CA CYS A 189 12.70 -3.30 -16.52
C CYS A 189 13.92 -3.85 -17.25
N SER A 190 13.88 -5.14 -17.57
CA SER A 190 14.97 -5.82 -18.25
C SER A 190 15.19 -5.24 -19.66
N PRO A 191 16.44 -5.17 -20.16
CA PRO A 191 16.73 -4.74 -21.52
C PRO A 191 15.88 -5.50 -22.53
N ASP A 192 15.39 -4.77 -23.53
CA ASP A 192 14.46 -5.30 -24.54
C ASP A 192 13.22 -6.01 -23.96
N ARG A 193 12.89 -5.74 -22.69
CA ARG A 193 11.80 -6.35 -21.92
C ARG A 193 11.91 -7.88 -21.82
N THR A 194 13.12 -8.38 -21.90
CA THR A 194 13.40 -9.83 -21.82
C THR A 194 14.30 -10.11 -20.64
N ASP A 195 13.85 -10.98 -19.75
CA ASP A 195 14.64 -11.41 -18.61
C ASP A 195 15.82 -12.28 -19.07
N ILE A 196 16.96 -12.08 -18.44
CA ILE A 196 18.20 -12.78 -18.74
C ILE A 196 18.46 -13.76 -17.60
N MET A 197 18.35 -15.04 -17.91
CA MET A 197 18.44 -16.14 -16.94
C MET A 197 19.77 -16.90 -17.00
N ALA A 198 20.64 -16.56 -17.94
CA ALA A 198 21.95 -17.20 -18.11
C ALA A 198 23.06 -16.15 -18.15
N PRO A 199 24.26 -16.45 -17.63
CA PRO A 199 25.37 -15.52 -17.67
C PRO A 199 25.69 -15.06 -19.08
N CYS A 200 25.81 -13.75 -19.27
CA CYS A 200 26.16 -13.11 -20.55
C CYS A 200 26.93 -11.81 -20.28
N THR A 201 27.46 -11.21 -21.34
CA THR A 201 28.12 -9.90 -21.26
C THR A 201 27.25 -8.87 -22.00
N ILE A 202 26.87 -7.80 -21.30
CA ILE A 202 26.08 -6.68 -21.86
C ILE A 202 26.85 -5.39 -21.59
N ASP A 203 27.08 -4.58 -22.60
CA ASP A 203 27.77 -3.28 -22.49
C ASP A 203 29.08 -3.35 -21.68
N LYS A 204 29.86 -4.43 -21.90
CA LYS A 204 31.14 -4.74 -21.22
C LYS A 204 31.00 -5.17 -19.75
N HIS A 205 29.81 -5.38 -19.23
CA HIS A 205 29.56 -5.92 -17.90
C HIS A 205 29.22 -7.41 -17.97
N ASP A 206 29.84 -8.19 -17.09
CA ASP A 206 29.51 -9.60 -16.92
C ASP A 206 28.27 -9.71 -16.02
N VAL A 207 27.15 -10.06 -16.65
CA VAL A 207 25.84 -10.18 -16.01
C VAL A 207 25.57 -11.65 -15.72
N PHE A 208 25.19 -11.98 -14.49
CA PHE A 208 24.79 -13.34 -14.13
C PHE A 208 23.30 -13.56 -14.44
N GLN A 209 22.44 -12.64 -13.99
CA GLN A 209 21.00 -12.73 -14.19
C GLN A 209 20.37 -11.34 -14.12
N ILE A 210 19.39 -11.07 -15.00
CA ILE A 210 18.53 -9.88 -14.91
C ILE A 210 17.07 -10.34 -14.93
N VAL A 211 16.31 -9.97 -13.90
CA VAL A 211 14.86 -10.26 -13.82
C VAL A 211 14.14 -8.97 -13.44
N GLN A 212 13.15 -8.60 -14.27
CA GLN A 212 12.36 -7.39 -14.08
C GLN A 212 13.23 -6.14 -13.82
N GLY A 213 14.37 -6.03 -14.55
CA GLY A 213 15.31 -4.92 -14.44
C GLY A 213 16.24 -4.95 -13.24
N VAL A 214 16.21 -5.98 -12.42
CA VAL A 214 17.12 -6.18 -11.28
C VAL A 214 18.20 -7.18 -11.66
N GLU A 215 19.44 -6.73 -11.68
CA GLU A 215 20.62 -7.55 -11.91
C GLU A 215 21.11 -8.14 -10.60
N THR A 216 21.33 -9.45 -10.57
CA THR A 216 21.81 -10.16 -9.38
C THR A 216 23.05 -10.99 -9.71
N ASN A 217 23.92 -11.17 -8.69
CA ASN A 217 25.06 -12.09 -8.77
C ASN A 217 24.60 -13.55 -8.50
N ARG A 218 25.59 -14.46 -8.46
CA ARG A 218 25.33 -15.90 -8.20
C ARG A 218 24.69 -16.19 -6.83
N ASP A 219 24.95 -15.35 -5.86
CA ASP A 219 24.45 -15.49 -4.49
C ASP A 219 23.06 -14.83 -4.32
N GLY A 220 22.52 -14.22 -5.39
CA GLY A 220 21.25 -13.51 -5.39
C GLY A 220 21.31 -12.09 -4.84
N ALA A 221 22.53 -11.56 -4.57
CA ALA A 221 22.68 -10.16 -4.18
C ALA A 221 22.46 -9.23 -5.37
N VAL A 222 21.78 -8.11 -5.14
CA VAL A 222 21.50 -7.09 -6.16
C VAL A 222 22.80 -6.33 -6.46
N VAL A 223 23.20 -6.31 -7.74
CA VAL A 223 24.40 -5.65 -8.25
C VAL A 223 24.07 -4.34 -8.93
N ALA A 224 23.03 -4.33 -9.75
CA ALA A 224 22.63 -3.16 -10.52
C ALA A 224 21.13 -3.16 -10.86
N TYR A 225 20.66 -1.99 -11.27
CA TYR A 225 19.31 -1.79 -11.80
C TYR A 225 19.38 -1.28 -13.24
N TRP A 226 18.50 -1.79 -14.09
CA TRP A 226 18.38 -1.37 -15.48
C TRP A 226 17.18 -0.43 -15.63
N ILE A 227 17.48 0.81 -15.99
CA ILE A 227 16.50 1.90 -16.06
C ILE A 227 16.22 2.23 -17.52
N ALA A 228 14.96 2.11 -17.93
CA ALA A 228 14.51 2.50 -19.26
C ALA A 228 14.46 4.04 -19.40
N SER A 229 14.85 4.56 -20.57
CA SER A 229 14.86 6.00 -20.86
C SER A 229 13.47 6.64 -20.88
N ARG A 230 12.43 5.84 -21.15
CA ARG A 230 11.02 6.22 -21.15
C ARG A 230 10.15 5.04 -20.74
N HIS A 231 8.90 5.30 -20.42
CA HIS A 231 7.96 4.22 -20.10
C HIS A 231 7.85 3.24 -21.29
N PRO A 232 8.08 1.92 -21.09
CA PRO A 232 8.13 0.95 -22.16
C PRO A 232 6.87 0.85 -23.02
N LEU A 233 5.73 1.29 -22.50
CA LEU A 233 4.43 1.30 -23.17
C LEU A 233 3.96 2.71 -23.56
N ALA A 234 4.83 3.72 -23.52
CA ALA A 234 4.46 5.07 -23.96
C ALA A 234 4.14 5.07 -25.44
N TYR A 235 3.06 5.74 -25.83
CA TYR A 235 2.64 5.88 -27.23
C TYR A 235 3.63 6.71 -28.06
N ASP A 236 4.31 7.67 -27.40
CA ASP A 236 5.33 8.46 -28.07
C ASP A 236 6.59 7.63 -28.31
N SER A 237 6.85 7.33 -29.57
CA SER A 237 8.01 6.55 -30.04
C SER A 237 9.12 7.42 -30.63
N THR A 238 9.02 8.75 -30.54
CA THR A 238 10.02 9.68 -31.12
C THR A 238 11.38 9.57 -30.43
N VAL A 239 11.39 9.21 -29.12
CA VAL A 239 12.62 8.95 -28.38
C VAL A 239 12.91 7.45 -28.39
N PRO A 240 14.09 7.01 -28.83
CA PRO A 240 14.49 5.60 -28.77
C PRO A 240 14.40 5.06 -27.32
N LEU A 241 13.89 3.85 -27.19
CA LEU A 241 13.91 3.16 -25.90
C LEU A 241 15.29 2.59 -25.66
N THR A 242 15.98 3.09 -24.66
CA THR A 242 17.32 2.66 -24.25
C THR A 242 17.33 2.33 -22.78
N TRP A 243 18.28 1.54 -22.34
CA TRP A 243 18.43 1.19 -20.93
C TRP A 243 19.78 1.68 -20.40
N THR A 244 19.77 2.21 -19.20
CA THR A 244 20.95 2.61 -18.48
C THR A 244 21.14 1.68 -17.29
N ARG A 245 22.30 1.05 -17.20
CA ARG A 245 22.71 0.27 -16.04
C ARG A 245 23.20 1.20 -14.94
N VAL A 246 22.60 1.13 -13.76
CA VAL A 246 23.03 1.87 -12.57
C VAL A 246 23.40 0.86 -11.49
N GLU A 247 24.62 0.95 -10.99
CA GLU A 247 25.09 0.10 -9.90
C GLU A 247 24.28 0.34 -8.63
N ALA A 248 23.86 -0.73 -7.96
CA ALA A 248 23.02 -0.64 -6.77
C ALA A 248 23.76 0.12 -5.64
N ARG A 249 25.06 -0.12 -5.54
CA ARG A 249 25.95 0.53 -4.55
C ARG A 249 27.21 1.01 -5.21
N ASP A 250 27.75 2.07 -4.69
CA ASP A 250 29.06 2.57 -5.06
C ASP A 250 30.14 1.55 -4.65
N PRO A 251 31.04 1.15 -5.57
CA PRO A 251 32.04 0.12 -5.29
C PRO A 251 33.13 0.54 -4.31
N GLU A 252 33.37 1.84 -4.14
CA GLU A 252 34.40 2.36 -3.24
C GLU A 252 33.85 2.61 -1.83
N THR A 253 32.68 3.21 -1.74
CA THR A 253 32.08 3.59 -0.44
C THR A 253 31.10 2.55 0.11
N GLY A 254 30.56 1.67 -0.75
CA GLY A 254 29.52 0.73 -0.39
C GLY A 254 28.13 1.35 -0.19
N GLU A 255 28.02 2.66 -0.37
CA GLU A 255 26.76 3.39 -0.21
C GLU A 255 25.78 3.19 -1.37
N PRO A 256 24.46 3.26 -1.16
CA PRO A 256 23.49 3.05 -2.23
C PRO A 256 23.50 4.21 -3.24
N ASN A 257 23.56 3.88 -4.54
CA ASN A 257 23.32 4.80 -5.65
C ASN A 257 21.84 4.88 -6.03
N ILE A 258 21.09 3.85 -5.67
CA ILE A 258 19.65 3.76 -5.85
C ILE A 258 19.03 3.34 -4.52
N LEU A 259 18.07 4.13 -4.05
CA LEU A 259 17.18 3.78 -2.95
C LEU A 259 16.03 2.94 -3.50
N CYS A 260 15.74 1.82 -2.84
CA CYS A 260 14.68 0.91 -3.26
C CYS A 260 13.77 0.62 -2.07
N VAL A 261 12.53 1.10 -2.14
CA VAL A 261 11.49 0.77 -1.17
C VAL A 261 10.70 -0.41 -1.70
N THR A 262 10.75 -1.53 -1.01
CA THR A 262 10.05 -2.75 -1.41
C THR A 262 9.74 -3.63 -0.22
N GLN A 263 8.55 -4.23 -0.21
CA GLN A 263 8.20 -5.25 0.77
C GLN A 263 8.31 -6.63 0.12
N ARG A 264 9.13 -7.49 0.70
CA ARG A 264 9.36 -8.85 0.21
C ARG A 264 8.62 -9.86 1.08
N GLU A 265 7.79 -10.68 0.46
CA GLU A 265 7.07 -11.77 1.12
C GLU A 265 7.80 -13.12 0.99
N ARG A 266 8.69 -13.24 0.01
CA ARG A 266 9.51 -14.44 -0.24
C ARG A 266 10.99 -14.08 -0.35
N ALA A 267 11.87 -14.91 0.23
CA ALA A 267 13.31 -14.64 0.29
C ALA A 267 13.98 -14.45 -1.09
N GLY A 268 13.49 -15.12 -2.13
CA GLY A 268 14.01 -14.98 -3.51
C GLY A 268 13.36 -13.87 -4.33
N GLN A 269 12.47 -13.11 -3.76
CA GLN A 269 11.75 -12.01 -4.44
C GLN A 269 12.64 -10.77 -4.58
N ARG A 270 12.64 -10.17 -5.77
CA ARG A 270 13.44 -8.96 -6.09
C ARG A 270 12.59 -7.71 -6.21
N ARG A 271 11.33 -7.86 -6.57
CA ARG A 271 10.38 -6.79 -6.85
C ARG A 271 9.16 -6.90 -5.94
N GLY A 272 8.61 -5.78 -5.52
CA GLY A 272 7.45 -5.72 -4.63
C GLY A 272 6.12 -6.01 -5.33
N VAL A 273 5.11 -6.37 -4.53
CA VAL A 273 3.73 -6.63 -4.97
C VAL A 273 2.85 -5.43 -4.60
N PRO A 274 2.01 -4.91 -5.51
CA PRO A 274 1.06 -3.84 -5.18
C PRO A 274 0.16 -4.22 -3.98
N LEU A 275 -0.08 -3.28 -3.08
CA LEU A 275 -0.96 -3.47 -1.92
C LEU A 275 -2.34 -4.03 -2.31
N LEU A 276 -2.87 -3.58 -3.44
CA LEU A 276 -4.20 -3.99 -3.90
C LEU A 276 -4.24 -5.38 -4.54
N ALA A 277 -3.08 -6.02 -4.82
CA ALA A 277 -3.01 -7.27 -5.56
C ALA A 277 -3.98 -8.37 -5.04
N PRO A 278 -4.03 -8.69 -3.74
CA PRO A 278 -4.92 -9.74 -3.22
C PRO A 278 -6.40 -9.38 -3.30
N VAL A 279 -6.73 -8.10 -3.34
CA VAL A 279 -8.13 -7.62 -3.30
C VAL A 279 -8.67 -7.15 -4.66
N LEU A 280 -7.84 -7.11 -5.71
CA LEU A 280 -8.26 -6.70 -7.06
C LEU A 280 -9.49 -7.46 -7.58
N PRO A 281 -9.59 -8.81 -7.44
CA PRO A 281 -10.77 -9.53 -7.89
C PRO A 281 -12.05 -9.10 -7.15
N THR A 282 -11.94 -8.94 -5.84
CA THR A 282 -13.05 -8.50 -4.98
C THR A 282 -13.50 -7.08 -5.34
N LEU A 283 -12.57 -6.14 -5.48
CA LEU A 283 -12.85 -4.77 -5.90
C LEU A 283 -13.56 -4.70 -7.26
N LYS A 284 -13.12 -5.51 -8.23
CA LYS A 284 -13.75 -5.56 -9.56
C LYS A 284 -15.17 -6.13 -9.50
N GLN A 285 -15.40 -7.16 -8.67
CA GLN A 285 -16.74 -7.73 -8.49
C GLN A 285 -17.68 -6.76 -7.79
N MET A 286 -17.22 -6.03 -6.78
CA MET A 286 -17.99 -4.99 -6.10
C MET A 286 -18.44 -3.90 -7.07
N GLY A 287 -17.54 -3.40 -7.92
CA GLY A 287 -17.87 -2.40 -8.94
C GLY A 287 -18.96 -2.91 -9.89
N ARG A 288 -18.80 -4.11 -10.43
CA ARG A 288 -19.81 -4.73 -11.32
C ARG A 288 -21.16 -4.93 -10.65
N TYR A 289 -21.17 -5.33 -9.38
CA TYR A 289 -22.42 -5.52 -8.64
C TYR A 289 -23.13 -4.18 -8.40
N THR A 290 -22.38 -3.14 -8.03
CA THR A 290 -22.94 -1.79 -7.85
C THR A 290 -23.51 -1.23 -9.16
N GLU A 291 -22.81 -1.41 -10.30
CA GLU A 291 -23.30 -1.02 -11.62
C GLU A 291 -24.58 -1.76 -12.00
N ALA A 292 -24.62 -3.08 -11.75
CA ALA A 292 -25.79 -3.90 -12.05
C ALA A 292 -27.00 -3.50 -11.18
N GLU A 293 -26.81 -3.24 -9.90
CA GLU A 293 -27.87 -2.81 -8.97
C GLU A 293 -28.39 -1.41 -9.34
N LEU A 294 -27.48 -0.49 -9.71
CA LEU A 294 -27.87 0.84 -10.21
C LEU A 294 -28.69 0.73 -11.51
N ALA A 295 -28.23 -0.09 -12.45
CA ALA A 295 -28.98 -0.32 -13.70
C ALA A 295 -30.35 -0.93 -13.42
N ALA A 296 -30.44 -1.91 -12.52
CA ALA A 296 -31.70 -2.49 -12.10
C ALA A 296 -32.64 -1.46 -11.44
N ALA A 297 -32.11 -0.59 -10.58
CA ALA A 297 -32.86 0.49 -9.95
C ALA A 297 -33.37 1.54 -10.96
N ILE A 298 -32.56 1.88 -11.98
CA ILE A 298 -32.98 2.78 -13.07
C ILE A 298 -34.12 2.14 -13.88
N VAL A 299 -33.97 0.89 -14.30
CA VAL A 299 -35.02 0.16 -15.02
C VAL A 299 -36.28 0.08 -14.16
N ALA A 300 -36.13 -0.27 -12.88
CA ALA A 300 -37.23 -0.34 -11.92
C ALA A 300 -37.96 0.99 -11.75
N SER A 301 -37.25 2.10 -11.74
CA SER A 301 -37.87 3.44 -11.65
C SER A 301 -38.58 3.88 -12.93
N SER A 302 -38.23 3.26 -14.06
CA SER A 302 -38.83 3.58 -15.38
C SER A 302 -40.03 2.74 -15.71
N ILE A 303 -40.17 1.51 -15.16
CA ILE A 303 -41.27 0.58 -15.43
C ILE A 303 -42.28 0.64 -14.29
N THR A 304 -43.40 1.31 -14.52
CA THR A 304 -44.47 1.48 -13.52
C THR A 304 -45.63 0.53 -13.69
N LEU A 305 -45.85 0.01 -14.88
CA LEU A 305 -47.07 -0.74 -15.14
C LEU A 305 -46.92 -1.75 -16.29
N PHE A 306 -47.39 -2.99 -16.11
CA PHE A 306 -47.61 -3.94 -17.20
C PHE A 306 -49.11 -4.07 -17.47
N ILE A 307 -49.51 -3.99 -18.74
CA ILE A 307 -50.89 -4.24 -19.19
C ILE A 307 -50.97 -5.70 -19.64
N LYS A 308 -51.82 -6.48 -19.00
CA LYS A 308 -52.03 -7.88 -19.31
C LYS A 308 -53.36 -8.04 -20.03
N HIS A 309 -53.34 -8.62 -21.22
CA HIS A 309 -54.57 -8.99 -21.98
C HIS A 309 -55.02 -10.38 -21.60
N GLU A 310 -56.29 -10.53 -21.18
CA GLU A 310 -56.89 -11.83 -20.87
C GLU A 310 -57.33 -12.59 -22.12
N ASN A 311 -57.51 -11.90 -23.27
CA ASN A 311 -57.89 -12.54 -24.53
C ASN A 311 -56.97 -12.07 -25.67
N PRO A 312 -56.19 -12.96 -26.30
CA PRO A 312 -55.31 -12.59 -27.41
C PRO A 312 -56.09 -12.62 -28.74
N THR A 313 -57.10 -11.82 -28.91
CA THR A 313 -57.71 -11.58 -30.23
C THR A 313 -57.19 -10.25 -30.77
N SER A 314 -56.18 -10.35 -31.58
CA SER A 314 -55.76 -9.55 -32.74
C SER A 314 -56.17 -8.06 -32.82
N GLN A 315 -56.07 -7.29 -31.75
CA GLN A 315 -56.04 -5.83 -31.85
C GLN A 315 -54.79 -5.30 -31.12
N ALA A 316 -54.10 -4.44 -31.80
CA ALA A 316 -52.89 -3.79 -31.25
C ALA A 316 -53.24 -3.07 -29.94
N PRO A 317 -52.29 -3.08 -28.94
CA PRO A 317 -52.58 -2.59 -27.58
C PRO A 317 -52.83 -1.09 -27.45
N PHE A 318 -52.93 -0.29 -28.42
CA PHE A 318 -53.12 1.17 -28.34
C PHE A 318 -53.87 1.71 -29.56
N GLY A 319 -55.12 1.26 -29.77
CA GLY A 319 -55.99 1.88 -30.76
C GLY A 319 -55.65 1.56 -32.22
N GLU A 320 -56.59 1.82 -33.09
CA GLU A 320 -56.55 1.52 -34.52
C GLU A 320 -55.23 1.94 -35.16
N GLU A 321 -54.64 1.02 -35.95
CA GLU A 321 -53.59 1.39 -36.89
C GLU A 321 -54.05 2.55 -37.74
N PRO A 322 -53.28 3.64 -37.89
CA PRO A 322 -53.60 4.65 -38.88
C PRO A 322 -53.53 3.99 -40.26
N ALA A 323 -54.69 3.86 -40.88
CA ALA A 323 -54.78 3.41 -42.25
C ALA A 323 -53.92 4.29 -43.16
N ASP A 324 -53.05 3.65 -43.94
CA ASP A 324 -52.39 4.20 -45.12
C ASP A 324 -51.55 5.47 -44.95
N LYS A 325 -50.33 5.34 -44.40
CA LYS A 325 -49.22 6.12 -44.91
C LYS A 325 -48.29 5.19 -45.69
N ALA A 326 -48.23 5.42 -47.03
CA ALA A 326 -47.28 4.78 -47.88
C ALA A 326 -45.87 4.91 -47.26
N GLU A 327 -45.21 3.78 -47.03
CA GLU A 327 -43.86 3.73 -46.50
C GLU A 327 -42.93 4.42 -47.51
N ASP A 328 -42.39 5.56 -47.14
CA ASP A 328 -41.21 6.12 -47.79
C ASP A 328 -39.99 5.23 -47.43
N PRO A 329 -39.35 4.55 -48.39
CA PRO A 329 -38.26 3.63 -48.07
C PRO A 329 -37.03 4.28 -47.43
N ASN A 330 -36.99 5.60 -47.26
CA ASN A 330 -35.91 6.37 -46.63
C ASN A 330 -36.23 6.86 -45.21
N THR A 331 -37.37 6.54 -44.65
CA THR A 331 -37.67 6.87 -43.25
C THR A 331 -37.04 5.78 -42.36
N PRO A 332 -36.16 6.11 -41.39
CA PRO A 332 -35.72 5.15 -40.40
C PRO A 332 -36.93 4.58 -39.70
N PRO A 333 -36.95 3.28 -39.33
CA PRO A 333 -38.08 2.73 -38.59
C PRO A 333 -38.30 3.61 -37.35
N ASP A 334 -39.49 4.22 -37.29
CA ASP A 334 -39.94 4.93 -36.11
C ASP A 334 -39.75 3.98 -34.94
N GLU A 335 -38.80 4.25 -34.08
CA GLU A 335 -38.74 3.56 -32.81
C GLU A 335 -40.13 3.76 -32.17
N LEU A 336 -40.87 2.67 -32.01
CA LEU A 336 -42.06 2.61 -31.15
C LEU A 336 -41.56 2.87 -29.70
N GLY A 337 -41.02 4.04 -29.50
CA GLY A 337 -40.69 4.57 -28.21
C GLY A 337 -41.97 4.98 -27.53
N ILE A 338 -42.51 4.10 -26.71
CA ILE A 338 -43.40 4.54 -25.65
C ILE A 338 -42.55 5.45 -24.78
N ASP A 339 -42.76 6.74 -24.90
CA ASP A 339 -42.13 7.72 -24.02
C ASP A 339 -42.67 7.51 -22.61
N LEU A 340 -42.00 6.66 -21.84
CA LEU A 340 -42.25 6.40 -20.43
C LEU A 340 -41.82 7.61 -19.61
N ALA A 341 -42.64 8.67 -19.65
CA ALA A 341 -42.42 9.79 -18.74
C ALA A 341 -42.76 9.34 -17.30
N PRO A 342 -42.01 9.78 -16.30
CA PRO A 342 -42.35 9.56 -14.90
C PRO A 342 -43.77 10.07 -14.63
N SER A 343 -44.65 9.22 -14.06
CA SER A 343 -46.06 9.52 -13.81
C SER A 343 -46.99 9.47 -15.04
N ALA A 344 -46.65 8.78 -16.13
CA ALA A 344 -47.58 8.55 -17.22
C ALA A 344 -48.78 7.73 -16.73
N VAL A 345 -50.01 8.20 -17.02
CA VAL A 345 -51.26 7.51 -16.73
C VAL A 345 -51.77 6.94 -18.04
N PHE A 346 -52.00 5.62 -18.06
CA PHE A 346 -52.53 4.91 -19.21
C PHE A 346 -53.98 4.52 -18.94
N ASP A 347 -54.90 4.84 -19.87
CA ASP A 347 -56.25 4.32 -19.86
C ASP A 347 -56.26 2.87 -20.38
N LEU A 348 -56.96 1.99 -19.67
CA LEU A 348 -57.00 0.56 -19.97
C LEU A 348 -58.27 0.24 -20.76
N ALA A 349 -58.15 -0.60 -21.80
CA ALA A 349 -59.28 -1.10 -22.56
C ALA A 349 -60.04 -2.21 -21.79
N PRO A 350 -61.34 -2.47 -22.11
CA PRO A 350 -62.07 -3.56 -21.50
C PRO A 350 -61.43 -4.92 -21.73
N GLY A 351 -61.08 -5.62 -20.66
CA GLY A 351 -60.35 -6.90 -20.68
C GLY A 351 -58.87 -6.80 -20.40
N GLU A 352 -58.35 -5.61 -20.13
CA GLU A 352 -57.00 -5.38 -19.68
C GLU A 352 -56.92 -5.29 -18.16
N SER A 353 -55.95 -5.93 -17.59
CA SER A 353 -55.64 -5.80 -16.17
C SER A 353 -54.20 -5.31 -16.00
N THR A 354 -53.96 -4.53 -14.96
CA THR A 354 -52.64 -4.07 -14.62
C THR A 354 -51.98 -5.04 -13.66
N ASP A 355 -50.76 -5.42 -13.97
CA ASP A 355 -49.87 -6.08 -13.01
C ASP A 355 -48.79 -5.07 -12.62
N THR A 356 -48.72 -4.73 -11.35
CA THR A 356 -47.72 -3.79 -10.85
C THR A 356 -46.43 -4.55 -10.63
N PHE A 357 -45.40 -4.19 -11.38
CA PHE A 357 -44.06 -4.63 -11.10
C PHE A 357 -43.53 -3.81 -9.90
N ASP A 358 -43.44 -4.46 -8.74
CA ASP A 358 -42.83 -3.88 -7.54
C ASP A 358 -41.37 -4.38 -7.46
N PRO A 359 -40.42 -3.71 -8.13
CA PRO A 359 -39.03 -4.07 -8.06
C PRO A 359 -38.49 -3.58 -6.72
N LYS A 360 -38.31 -4.50 -5.79
CA LYS A 360 -37.67 -4.19 -4.50
C LYS A 360 -36.17 -3.94 -4.70
N HIS A 361 -35.84 -2.78 -5.29
CA HIS A 361 -34.46 -2.28 -5.42
C HIS A 361 -34.28 -1.00 -4.62
N PRO A 362 -33.11 -0.84 -3.90
CA PRO A 362 -32.07 -1.85 -3.70
C PRO A 362 -32.58 -3.05 -2.90
N THR A 363 -32.07 -4.24 -3.24
CA THR A 363 -32.43 -5.45 -2.52
C THR A 363 -32.06 -5.33 -1.04
N THR A 364 -32.88 -5.86 -0.14
CA THR A 364 -32.64 -5.83 1.32
C THR A 364 -31.29 -6.48 1.71
N THR A 365 -30.71 -7.27 0.81
CA THR A 365 -29.40 -7.93 0.98
C THR A 365 -28.21 -7.12 0.47
N PHE A 366 -28.43 -5.99 -0.23
CA PHE A 366 -27.38 -5.17 -0.84
C PHE A 366 -26.35 -4.69 0.21
N ASP A 367 -26.82 -4.05 1.27
CA ASP A 367 -25.95 -3.52 2.32
C ASP A 367 -25.16 -4.63 3.03
N GLY A 368 -25.79 -5.76 3.31
CA GLY A 368 -25.13 -6.91 3.94
C GLY A 368 -24.02 -7.50 3.05
N PHE A 369 -24.31 -7.66 1.75
CA PHE A 369 -23.34 -8.17 0.79
C PHE A 369 -22.16 -7.20 0.61
N MET A 370 -22.44 -5.92 0.39
CA MET A 370 -21.41 -4.89 0.24
C MET A 370 -20.54 -4.79 1.48
N SER A 371 -21.12 -4.86 2.68
CA SER A 371 -20.38 -4.86 3.93
C SER A 371 -19.46 -6.09 4.06
N ALA A 372 -19.93 -7.28 3.71
CA ALA A 372 -19.12 -8.50 3.76
C ALA A 372 -17.94 -8.45 2.78
N MET A 373 -18.17 -8.02 1.54
CA MET A 373 -17.12 -7.86 0.53
C MET A 373 -16.09 -6.79 0.94
N SER A 374 -16.55 -5.70 1.51
CA SER A 374 -15.68 -4.63 1.99
C SER A 374 -14.83 -5.03 3.19
N ASN A 375 -15.36 -5.87 4.08
CA ASN A 375 -14.55 -6.44 5.17
C ASN A 375 -13.43 -7.35 4.63
N GLN A 376 -13.66 -8.07 3.53
CA GLN A 376 -12.60 -8.84 2.86
C GLN A 376 -11.52 -7.92 2.28
N VAL A 377 -11.93 -6.81 1.64
CA VAL A 377 -10.97 -5.80 1.15
C VAL A 377 -10.19 -5.20 2.31
N ALA A 378 -10.87 -4.78 3.37
CA ALA A 378 -10.29 -4.19 4.57
C ALA A 378 -9.23 -5.11 5.20
N THR A 379 -9.55 -6.40 5.34
CA THR A 379 -8.61 -7.42 5.85
C THR A 379 -7.41 -7.60 4.92
N GLY A 380 -7.62 -7.62 3.60
CA GLY A 380 -6.55 -7.83 2.62
C GLY A 380 -5.60 -6.65 2.46
N VAL A 381 -6.00 -5.43 2.87
CA VAL A 381 -5.15 -4.23 2.88
C VAL A 381 -4.74 -3.80 4.30
N GLU A 382 -5.02 -4.62 5.32
CA GLU A 382 -4.69 -4.38 6.73
C GLU A 382 -5.22 -3.05 7.29
N ILE A 383 -6.38 -2.60 6.79
CA ILE A 383 -7.07 -1.40 7.28
C ILE A 383 -8.40 -1.84 7.89
N PRO A 384 -8.70 -1.54 9.16
CA PRO A 384 -10.01 -1.80 9.74
C PRO A 384 -11.13 -1.18 8.90
N SER A 385 -12.23 -1.90 8.72
CA SER A 385 -13.35 -1.43 7.89
C SER A 385 -13.91 -0.08 8.35
N GLU A 386 -13.96 0.20 9.65
CA GLU A 386 -14.38 1.49 10.20
C GLU A 386 -13.51 2.65 9.72
N VAL A 387 -12.19 2.42 9.65
CA VAL A 387 -11.21 3.41 9.17
C VAL A 387 -11.31 3.56 7.65
N LEU A 388 -11.46 2.45 6.93
CA LEU A 388 -11.55 2.43 5.47
C LEU A 388 -12.80 3.18 4.98
N TYR A 389 -13.95 2.95 5.62
CA TYR A 389 -15.21 3.64 5.32
C TYR A 389 -15.35 5.00 6.00
N LYS A 390 -14.47 5.32 6.96
CA LYS A 390 -14.58 6.51 7.82
C LYS A 390 -15.93 6.57 8.56
N LYS A 391 -16.47 5.39 8.90
CA LYS A 391 -17.75 5.21 9.58
C LYS A 391 -17.54 4.41 10.86
N PHE A 392 -17.60 5.09 11.99
CA PHE A 392 -17.48 4.51 13.33
C PHE A 392 -18.86 4.22 13.86
N SER A 393 -19.33 2.97 13.74
CA SER A 393 -20.65 2.52 14.17
C SER A 393 -20.62 1.58 15.37
N SER A 394 -19.43 1.13 15.77
CA SER A 394 -19.22 0.28 16.94
C SER A 394 -19.15 1.11 18.24
N ASN A 395 -19.17 0.42 19.39
CA ASN A 395 -18.98 1.09 20.65
C ASN A 395 -17.54 1.64 20.80
N TYR A 396 -17.36 2.61 21.69
CA TYR A 396 -16.08 3.29 21.92
C TYR A 396 -14.89 2.33 22.10
N SER A 397 -15.07 1.26 22.87
CA SER A 397 -14.00 0.32 23.17
C SER A 397 -13.58 -0.49 21.93
N ALA A 398 -14.53 -0.89 21.08
CA ALA A 398 -14.25 -1.62 19.86
C ALA A 398 -13.56 -0.71 18.82
N SER A 399 -14.08 0.51 18.61
CA SER A 399 -13.44 1.49 17.70
C SER A 399 -12.03 1.85 18.17
N ARG A 400 -11.80 1.99 19.48
CA ARG A 400 -10.45 2.21 20.03
C ARG A 400 -9.52 1.02 19.78
N GLY A 401 -10.02 -0.21 19.92
CA GLY A 401 -9.28 -1.42 19.60
C GLY A 401 -8.86 -1.47 18.12
N ALA A 402 -9.79 -1.19 17.22
CA ALA A 402 -9.53 -1.14 15.78
C ALA A 402 -8.51 -0.05 15.39
N LEU A 403 -8.63 1.15 15.97
CA LEU A 403 -7.67 2.24 15.76
C LEU A 403 -6.27 1.88 16.27
N ASN A 404 -6.14 1.25 17.43
CA ASN A 404 -4.85 0.85 17.98
C ASN A 404 -4.15 -0.20 17.08
N GLU A 405 -4.91 -1.16 16.54
CA GLU A 405 -4.37 -2.14 15.59
C GLU A 405 -3.91 -1.47 14.30
N PHE A 406 -4.73 -0.57 13.77
CA PHE A 406 -4.36 0.21 12.58
C PHE A 406 -3.08 1.06 12.79
N TRP A 407 -2.95 1.70 13.96
CA TRP A 407 -1.74 2.46 14.28
C TRP A 407 -0.49 1.58 14.38
N ARG A 408 -0.63 0.32 14.83
CA ARG A 408 0.48 -0.64 14.83
C ARG A 408 0.92 -0.95 13.40
N THR A 409 -0.01 -1.24 12.50
CA THR A 409 0.28 -1.44 11.06
C THR A 409 0.95 -0.20 10.46
N CYS A 410 0.41 1.00 10.72
CA CYS A 410 1.03 2.25 10.26
C CYS A 410 2.45 2.45 10.81
N GLY A 411 2.71 2.06 12.07
CA GLY A 411 4.04 2.12 12.67
C GLY A 411 5.05 1.26 11.92
N VAL A 412 4.72 -0.01 11.69
CA VAL A 412 5.59 -0.95 10.95
C VAL A 412 5.89 -0.45 9.53
N LEU A 413 4.87 0.02 8.82
CA LEU A 413 5.06 0.57 7.46
C LEU A 413 5.90 1.85 7.47
N ARG A 414 5.77 2.69 8.50
CA ARG A 414 6.56 3.91 8.68
C ARG A 414 8.02 3.59 8.92
N ASP A 415 8.29 2.66 9.83
CA ASP A 415 9.66 2.26 10.19
C ASP A 415 10.36 1.66 8.96
N SER A 416 9.73 0.74 8.23
CA SER A 416 10.26 0.20 6.98
C SER A 416 10.51 1.28 5.92
N PHE A 417 9.56 2.20 5.72
CA PHE A 417 9.73 3.27 4.74
C PHE A 417 10.84 4.25 5.14
N ALA A 418 10.93 4.58 6.41
CA ALA A 418 12.01 5.42 6.94
C ALA A 418 13.38 4.77 6.75
N GLU A 419 13.50 3.46 7.01
CA GLU A 419 14.74 2.69 6.83
C GLU A 419 15.16 2.58 5.36
N ASP A 420 14.21 2.35 4.45
CA ASP A 420 14.49 2.11 3.03
C ASP A 420 14.69 3.41 2.22
N PHE A 421 14.05 4.51 2.62
CA PHE A 421 14.03 5.76 1.86
C PHE A 421 14.61 6.96 2.61
N CYS A 422 14.08 7.24 3.82
CA CYS A 422 14.40 8.50 4.50
C CYS A 422 15.81 8.48 5.09
N GLN A 423 16.18 7.41 5.79
CA GLN A 423 17.47 7.27 6.43
C GLN A 423 18.64 7.25 5.43
N PRO A 424 18.60 6.48 4.33
CA PRO A 424 19.69 6.52 3.35
C PRO A 424 19.81 7.88 2.65
N ALA A 425 18.70 8.58 2.40
CA ALA A 425 18.74 9.94 1.85
C ALA A 425 19.38 10.92 2.83
N TYR A 426 19.05 10.80 4.12
CA TYR A 426 19.63 11.60 5.19
C TYR A 426 21.15 11.33 5.35
N GLU A 427 21.58 10.08 5.29
CA GLU A 427 23.00 9.70 5.37
C GLU A 427 23.81 10.29 4.21
N LYS A 428 23.27 10.26 2.98
CA LYS A 428 23.88 10.90 1.81
C LYS A 428 23.98 12.42 1.97
N TRP A 429 22.90 13.05 2.43
CA TRP A 429 22.91 14.48 2.71
C TRP A 429 23.91 14.84 3.81
N PHE A 430 23.97 14.03 4.89
CA PHE A 430 24.87 14.28 6.01
C PHE A 430 26.34 14.20 5.57
N ALA A 431 26.70 13.19 4.79
CA ALA A 431 28.04 13.05 4.23
C ALA A 431 28.43 14.27 3.37
N GLU A 432 27.50 14.77 2.53
CA GLU A 432 27.72 15.99 1.78
C GLU A 432 27.88 17.22 2.70
N ALA A 433 27.06 17.36 3.73
CA ALA A 433 27.13 18.47 4.67
C ALA A 433 28.47 18.52 5.42
N VAL A 434 29.01 17.36 5.80
CA VAL A 434 30.34 17.23 6.41
C VAL A 434 31.44 17.56 5.39
N ALA A 435 31.37 17.00 4.18
CA ALA A 435 32.36 17.26 3.12
C ALA A 435 32.43 18.75 2.74
N ARG A 436 31.30 19.46 2.79
CA ARG A 436 31.23 20.91 2.55
C ARG A 436 31.58 21.77 3.77
N GLY A 437 31.93 21.14 4.91
CA GLY A 437 32.30 21.85 6.14
C GLY A 437 31.11 22.58 6.82
N ARG A 438 29.87 22.25 6.48
CA ARG A 438 28.66 22.82 7.08
C ARG A 438 28.32 22.18 8.44
N ILE A 439 28.71 20.92 8.61
CA ILE A 439 28.63 20.18 9.86
C ILE A 439 30.06 19.76 10.24
N ASN A 440 30.48 20.09 11.45
CA ASN A 440 31.75 19.65 11.97
C ASN A 440 31.62 18.28 12.63
N ALA A 441 32.13 17.23 11.97
CA ALA A 441 32.06 15.84 12.44
C ALA A 441 33.47 15.19 12.30
N PRO A 442 34.38 15.43 13.24
CA PRO A 442 35.72 14.85 13.20
C PRO A 442 35.71 13.32 13.14
N GLY A 443 36.51 12.72 12.25
CA GLY A 443 36.62 11.27 12.08
C GLY A 443 35.49 10.64 11.26
N PHE A 444 34.56 11.42 10.74
CA PHE A 444 33.40 10.92 9.99
C PHE A 444 33.78 10.06 8.76
N PHE A 445 34.79 10.47 8.00
CA PHE A 445 35.25 9.75 6.82
C PHE A 445 36.32 8.69 7.13
N ASP A 446 36.86 8.71 8.33
CA ASP A 446 37.97 7.82 8.72
C ASP A 446 37.46 6.50 9.31
N ASP A 447 36.30 6.52 10.02
CA ASP A 447 35.72 5.38 10.70
C ASP A 447 34.18 5.34 10.50
N GLN A 448 33.72 4.23 9.93
CA GLN A 448 32.30 4.02 9.67
C GLN A 448 31.44 3.93 10.97
N ALA A 449 32.04 3.50 12.10
CA ALA A 449 31.33 3.48 13.38
C ALA A 449 31.14 4.90 13.91
N VAL A 450 32.16 5.77 13.75
CA VAL A 450 32.06 7.21 14.05
C VAL A 450 31.00 7.86 13.17
N ALA A 451 30.99 7.56 11.86
CA ALA A 451 29.98 8.08 10.95
C ALA A 451 28.57 7.72 11.41
N LYS A 452 28.32 6.46 11.76
CA LYS A 452 27.02 6.02 12.28
C LYS A 452 26.62 6.68 13.59
N ALA A 453 27.56 6.94 14.49
CA ALA A 453 27.31 7.64 15.74
C ALA A 453 26.83 9.09 15.53
N TYR A 454 27.29 9.75 14.45
CA TYR A 454 26.77 11.07 14.06
C TYR A 454 25.41 11.03 13.36
N MET A 455 25.13 9.97 12.57
CA MET A 455 23.96 9.90 11.69
C MET A 455 22.74 9.25 12.35
N GLY A 456 22.79 8.92 13.63
CA GLY A 456 21.63 8.42 14.36
C GLY A 456 20.44 9.36 14.23
N CYS A 457 19.27 8.82 13.88
CA CYS A 457 18.08 9.63 13.66
C CYS A 457 16.80 8.83 13.93
N THR A 458 15.80 9.49 14.51
CA THR A 458 14.44 8.96 14.65
C THR A 458 13.51 9.71 13.70
N TRP A 459 12.70 8.97 12.94
CA TRP A 459 11.77 9.55 11.97
C TRP A 459 10.37 9.64 12.54
N ASN A 460 9.89 10.87 12.74
CA ASN A 460 8.58 11.14 13.33
C ASN A 460 7.56 11.42 12.23
N GLY A 461 6.42 10.75 12.30
CA GLY A 461 5.32 10.90 11.35
C GLY A 461 4.07 11.47 12.01
N PRO A 462 2.91 11.36 11.34
CA PRO A 462 1.64 11.83 11.87
C PRO A 462 1.36 11.29 13.26
N ALA A 463 0.88 12.17 14.13
CA ALA A 463 0.47 11.82 15.48
C ALA A 463 -0.72 10.85 15.49
N ARG A 464 -0.83 10.05 16.54
CA ARG A 464 -2.00 9.20 16.76
C ARG A 464 -3.22 10.08 17.01
N THR A 465 -4.34 9.73 16.41
CA THR A 465 -5.60 10.40 16.69
C THR A 465 -6.11 9.97 18.08
N ASN A 466 -6.22 10.91 18.98
CA ASN A 466 -6.67 10.67 20.34
C ASN A 466 -8.18 10.85 20.44
N LEU A 467 -8.89 9.86 20.99
CA LEU A 467 -10.33 9.92 21.23
C LEU A 467 -10.66 10.67 22.54
N ASP A 468 -9.75 10.63 23.53
CA ASP A 468 -9.86 11.31 24.82
C ASP A 468 -8.49 11.91 25.18
N ALA A 469 -8.29 13.15 24.79
CA ALA A 469 -7.00 13.83 24.95
C ALA A 469 -6.58 13.97 26.43
N LYS A 470 -7.53 14.17 27.36
CA LYS A 470 -7.22 14.34 28.80
C LYS A 470 -6.63 13.05 29.36
N LYS A 471 -7.32 11.92 29.20
CA LYS A 471 -6.86 10.61 29.72
C LYS A 471 -5.54 10.17 29.10
N GLU A 472 -5.30 10.50 27.84
CA GLU A 472 -4.04 10.13 27.18
C GLU A 472 -2.87 10.99 27.65
N ILE A 473 -3.08 12.28 27.90
CA ILE A 473 -2.06 13.15 28.51
C ILE A 473 -1.74 12.66 29.94
N GLU A 474 -2.74 12.32 30.74
CA GLU A 474 -2.55 11.77 32.08
C GLU A 474 -1.75 10.46 32.05
N ALA A 475 -2.10 9.55 31.13
CA ALA A 475 -1.36 8.30 30.95
C ALA A 475 0.09 8.54 30.49
N ALA A 476 0.34 9.52 29.61
CA ALA A 476 1.67 9.90 29.17
C ALA A 476 2.52 10.44 30.34
N ILE A 477 1.94 11.34 31.15
CA ILE A 477 2.58 11.87 32.37
C ILE A 477 2.97 10.72 33.31
N LEU A 478 2.07 9.79 33.56
CA LEU A 478 2.34 8.62 34.41
C LEU A 478 3.47 7.74 33.86
N ARG A 479 3.50 7.47 32.54
CA ARG A 479 4.57 6.68 31.90
C ARG A 479 5.94 7.34 32.06
N VAL A 480 6.01 8.66 31.88
CA VAL A 480 7.25 9.42 32.05
C VAL A 480 7.66 9.42 33.53
N GLN A 481 6.75 9.66 34.44
CA GLN A 481 7.03 9.66 35.90
C GLN A 481 7.54 8.30 36.40
N GLN A 482 7.03 7.20 35.83
CA GLN A 482 7.46 5.84 36.17
C GLN A 482 8.71 5.39 35.43
N GLY A 483 9.30 6.23 34.56
CA GLY A 483 10.48 5.88 33.77
C GLY A 483 10.22 4.87 32.64
N ILE A 484 8.95 4.64 32.28
CA ILE A 484 8.55 3.72 31.20
C ILE A 484 8.79 4.36 29.83
N SER A 485 8.66 5.69 29.75
CA SER A 485 8.81 6.48 28.53
C SER A 485 9.54 7.80 28.83
N THR A 486 9.87 8.54 27.79
CA THR A 486 10.49 9.87 27.91
C THR A 486 9.57 10.96 27.37
N ASN A 487 9.77 12.22 27.81
CA ASN A 487 9.03 13.35 27.26
C ASN A 487 9.20 13.48 25.73
N GLU A 488 10.37 13.13 25.19
CA GLU A 488 10.67 13.16 23.77
C GLU A 488 9.82 12.12 23.01
N GLN A 489 9.77 10.89 23.52
CA GLN A 489 8.95 9.82 22.94
C GLN A 489 7.44 10.14 23.00
N GLU A 490 6.95 10.59 24.15
CA GLU A 490 5.52 10.93 24.29
C GLU A 490 5.15 12.13 23.40
N THR A 491 5.99 13.16 23.31
CA THR A 491 5.75 14.31 22.43
C THR A 491 5.70 13.87 20.95
N ALA A 492 6.65 13.05 20.52
CA ALA A 492 6.68 12.53 19.16
C ALA A 492 5.43 11.69 18.83
N GLN A 493 5.00 10.81 19.75
CA GLN A 493 3.83 9.97 19.56
C GLN A 493 2.49 10.73 19.59
N MET A 494 2.37 11.75 20.44
CA MET A 494 1.12 12.49 20.65
C MET A 494 0.92 13.62 19.64
N THR A 495 1.99 14.28 19.21
CA THR A 495 1.91 15.49 18.38
C THR A 495 2.70 15.39 17.08
N GLY A 496 3.57 14.39 16.93
CA GLY A 496 4.56 14.33 15.85
C GLY A 496 5.68 15.36 15.98
N GLY A 497 5.70 16.12 17.09
CA GLY A 497 6.63 17.23 17.31
C GLY A 497 7.94 16.80 18.00
N ASN A 498 8.82 17.78 18.19
CA ASN A 498 10.10 17.61 18.86
C ASN A 498 10.06 18.28 20.24
N TRP A 499 10.23 17.50 21.31
CA TRP A 499 10.17 17.99 22.69
C TRP A 499 11.21 19.07 22.98
N ARG A 500 12.44 18.91 22.47
CA ARG A 500 13.53 19.88 22.71
C ARG A 500 13.24 21.22 22.02
N ALA A 501 12.64 21.19 20.82
CA ALA A 501 12.17 22.39 20.13
C ALA A 501 11.04 23.07 20.93
N ASN A 502 10.09 22.30 21.42
CA ASN A 502 8.99 22.80 22.26
C ASN A 502 9.50 23.45 23.54
N MET A 503 10.50 22.84 24.19
CA MET A 503 11.11 23.40 25.42
C MET A 503 11.85 24.71 25.17
N ARG A 504 12.59 24.82 24.04
CA ARG A 504 13.24 26.07 23.66
C ARG A 504 12.24 27.18 23.37
N GLN A 505 11.17 26.84 22.63
CA GLN A 505 10.09 27.78 22.34
C GLN A 505 9.38 28.23 23.63
N ARG A 506 9.01 27.29 24.51
CA ARG A 506 8.37 27.56 25.79
C ARG A 506 9.24 28.47 26.69
N LYS A 507 10.55 28.23 26.73
CA LYS A 507 11.47 29.11 27.46
C LYS A 507 11.40 30.55 26.94
N SER A 508 11.44 30.74 25.64
CA SER A 508 11.33 32.09 25.01
C SER A 508 9.97 32.73 25.29
N GLU A 509 8.90 31.97 25.27
CA GLU A 509 7.54 32.44 25.60
C GLU A 509 7.43 32.87 27.08
N MET A 510 7.97 32.08 28.00
CA MET A 510 8.00 32.41 29.41
C MET A 510 8.82 33.67 29.72
N GLU A 511 9.96 33.85 29.03
CA GLU A 511 10.77 35.07 29.14
C GLU A 511 9.96 36.30 28.69
N LYS A 512 9.30 36.22 27.53
CA LYS A 512 8.42 37.27 27.00
C LYS A 512 7.22 37.54 27.90
N MET A 513 6.59 36.49 28.45
CA MET A 513 5.49 36.65 29.41
C MET A 513 5.92 37.39 30.67
N LYS A 514 7.12 37.09 31.19
CA LYS A 514 7.70 37.83 32.32
C LYS A 514 7.97 39.30 32.01
N GLU A 515 8.50 39.59 30.78
CA GLU A 515 8.75 40.98 30.33
C GLU A 515 7.46 41.79 30.23
N VAL A 516 6.34 41.20 29.87
CA VAL A 516 5.02 41.84 29.73
C VAL A 516 4.22 41.84 31.03
N GLY A 517 4.75 41.21 32.09
CA GLY A 517 4.09 41.18 33.42
C GLY A 517 2.94 40.14 33.50
N LEU A 518 2.87 39.20 32.58
CA LEU A 518 1.95 38.05 32.65
C LEU A 518 2.62 36.96 33.48
N ASN A 519 2.25 36.85 34.76
CA ASN A 519 2.75 35.76 35.60
C ASN A 519 2.03 34.44 35.27
N GLU A 520 2.74 33.31 35.42
CA GLU A 520 2.21 31.95 35.38
C GLU A 520 1.12 31.72 36.45
N GLN A 521 -0.10 32.11 36.19
CA GLN A 521 -1.28 31.61 36.88
C GLN A 521 -2.30 31.12 35.86
N THR A 522 -1.96 30.07 35.17
CA THR A 522 -2.92 29.13 34.61
C THR A 522 -2.64 27.74 35.19
N GLN A 523 -2.74 27.62 36.50
CA GLN A 523 -3.21 26.38 37.09
C GLN A 523 -4.63 26.21 36.55
N PHE A 524 -4.89 25.07 35.88
CA PHE A 524 -6.28 24.68 35.60
C PHE A 524 -7.03 24.74 36.90
N PRO A 525 -8.21 25.38 36.98
CA PRO A 525 -9.00 25.35 38.17
C PRO A 525 -9.27 23.89 38.55
N ASP A 526 -8.99 23.53 39.78
CA ASP A 526 -9.39 22.26 40.34
C ASP A 526 -10.89 22.11 40.07
N GLU A 527 -11.30 21.03 39.41
CA GLU A 527 -12.71 20.69 39.24
C GLU A 527 -13.33 20.65 40.64
N PRO A 528 -14.49 21.29 40.85
CA PRO A 528 -15.18 21.14 42.09
C PRO A 528 -15.44 19.65 42.35
N GLU A 529 -15.05 19.14 43.51
CA GLU A 529 -15.43 17.81 43.96
C GLU A 529 -16.94 17.69 43.82
N ASP A 530 -17.38 16.82 42.89
CA ASP A 530 -18.79 16.41 42.81
C ASP A 530 -19.13 15.72 44.16
N ASP A 531 -19.75 16.45 45.03
CA ASP A 531 -20.43 15.92 46.19
C ASP A 531 -21.55 14.98 45.72
N LYS A 532 -21.26 13.66 45.79
CA LYS A 532 -22.17 12.48 45.84
C LYS A 532 -23.28 12.36 44.82
#